data_26c7792d8294c3ded62928eb23a01cc7
#
_entry.id   26c7792d8294c3ded62928eb23a01cc7
#
_cell.length_a   1.000
_cell.length_b   1.000
_cell.length_c   1.000
_cell.angle_alpha   90.00
_cell.angle_beta   90.00
_cell.angle_gamma   90.00
#
_symmetry.space_group_name_H-M   'P 1'
#
loop_
_entity.id
_entity.type
_entity.pdbx_description
1 polymer ?
#
loop_
_entity_poly.entity_id
_entity_poly.type
_entity_poly.pdbx_seq_one_letter_code
_entity_poly.pdbx_strand_id
1 'polypeptide(L)'
;YIVNAGNRGRGDVLHKSVLRVVGALGGSIAAVGMALAVPTAGGFAAVAVIFVALFVGTWLRTYSYAYWALTVTLVLTLLQELFGVSPLLGPGGLAGEAGMLAERIAAIVVGAALGVASAWFVLPVRSTDVLRRRLSELLVALTATLTASEEDRATRLAAFHTALARVEELAPAHRARRLLGGRRRVQPIDCIDAAAAIGPALDARHASRRPTDADGRSRLREAIAQARRSLGIPADLERIHTSLLTVADALDA
;
A
#
# COMPACT_ATOMS: atom_id res chain seq x y z
N TYR A 1 -7.72 12.18 -2.03
CA TYR A 1 -6.98 11.06 -1.39
C TYR A 1 -7.73 9.71 -1.38
N ILE A 2 -9.02 9.69 -1.66
CA ILE A 2 -9.86 8.48 -1.60
C ILE A 2 -9.95 7.74 -2.95
N VAL A 3 -9.53 8.34 -4.05
CA VAL A 3 -9.78 7.84 -5.41
C VAL A 3 -8.80 6.75 -5.86
N ASN A 4 -7.73 6.45 -5.12
CA ASN A 4 -6.73 5.47 -5.53
C ASN A 4 -6.79 4.11 -4.81
N ALA A 5 -7.97 3.68 -4.35
CA ALA A 5 -8.22 2.29 -3.97
C ALA A 5 -8.25 1.34 -5.18
N GLY A 6 -7.71 1.77 -6.31
CA GLY A 6 -7.56 0.96 -7.51
C GLY A 6 -6.67 -0.24 -7.23
N ASN A 7 -7.14 -1.38 -7.67
CA ASN A 7 -6.58 -2.71 -7.55
C ASN A 7 -5.06 -2.73 -7.85
N ARG A 8 -4.24 -2.65 -6.77
CA ARG A 8 -2.76 -2.60 -6.83
C ARG A 8 -2.12 -3.97 -7.08
N GLY A 9 -2.94 -4.96 -7.50
CA GLY A 9 -2.51 -6.32 -7.77
C GLY A 9 -2.71 -7.30 -6.60
N ARG A 10 -2.50 -8.58 -6.86
CA ARG A 10 -2.74 -9.70 -5.92
C ARG A 10 -2.03 -9.52 -4.56
N GLY A 11 -0.84 -8.93 -4.56
CA GLY A 11 -0.07 -8.69 -3.34
C GLY A 11 -0.70 -7.66 -2.40
N ASP A 12 -1.32 -6.62 -2.94
CA ASP A 12 -2.01 -5.58 -2.16
C ASP A 12 -3.28 -6.14 -1.50
N VAL A 13 -4.03 -6.99 -2.20
CA VAL A 13 -5.22 -7.67 -1.65
C VAL A 13 -4.82 -8.59 -0.50
N LEU A 14 -3.77 -9.39 -0.66
CA LEU A 14 -3.28 -10.26 0.40
C LEU A 14 -2.82 -9.46 1.62
N HIS A 15 -2.02 -8.42 1.41
CA HIS A 15 -1.52 -7.54 2.48
C HIS A 15 -2.67 -6.89 3.25
N LYS A 16 -3.66 -6.32 2.56
CA LYS A 16 -4.85 -5.72 3.18
C LYS A 16 -5.70 -6.75 3.92
N SER A 17 -5.83 -7.97 3.36
CA SER A 17 -6.57 -9.05 4.02
C SER A 17 -5.91 -9.49 5.32
N VAL A 18 -4.59 -9.64 5.35
CA VAL A 18 -3.83 -9.94 6.57
C VAL A 18 -3.98 -8.82 7.60
N LEU A 19 -3.80 -7.55 7.18
CA LEU A 19 -3.98 -6.40 8.07
C LEU A 19 -5.41 -6.30 8.63
N ARG A 20 -6.41 -6.70 7.84
CA ARG A 20 -7.81 -6.75 8.29
C ARG A 20 -8.03 -7.81 9.36
N VAL A 21 -7.46 -9.00 9.19
CA VAL A 21 -7.54 -10.08 10.18
C VAL A 21 -6.84 -9.66 11.48
N VAL A 22 -5.62 -9.14 11.40
CA VAL A 22 -4.87 -8.66 12.57
C VAL A 22 -5.61 -7.52 13.27
N GLY A 23 -6.13 -6.56 12.52
CA GLY A 23 -6.91 -5.45 13.09
C GLY A 23 -8.20 -5.91 13.75
N ALA A 24 -8.90 -6.88 13.15
CA ALA A 24 -10.13 -7.44 13.72
C ALA A 24 -9.87 -8.22 15.01
N LEU A 25 -8.78 -9.00 15.06
CA LEU A 25 -8.35 -9.68 16.29
C LEU A 25 -8.05 -8.68 17.41
N GLY A 26 -7.23 -7.66 17.10
CA GLY A 26 -6.91 -6.60 18.06
C GLY A 26 -8.15 -5.84 18.52
N GLY A 27 -9.08 -5.53 17.62
CA GLY A 27 -10.34 -4.86 17.93
C GLY A 27 -11.25 -5.69 18.81
N SER A 28 -11.33 -7.00 18.60
CA SER A 28 -12.10 -7.91 19.44
C SER A 28 -11.52 -8.02 20.85
N ILE A 29 -10.20 -8.14 20.98
CA ILE A 29 -9.51 -8.15 22.27
C ILE A 29 -9.72 -6.83 23.02
N ALA A 30 -9.61 -5.69 22.32
CA ALA A 30 -9.83 -4.38 22.91
C ALA A 30 -11.29 -4.21 23.38
N ALA A 31 -12.27 -4.72 22.64
CA ALA A 31 -13.69 -4.69 23.04
C ALA A 31 -13.95 -5.49 24.31
N VAL A 32 -13.42 -6.72 24.41
CA VAL A 32 -13.52 -7.54 25.62
C VAL A 32 -12.84 -6.86 26.80
N GLY A 33 -11.62 -6.33 26.59
CA GLY A 33 -10.91 -5.58 27.64
C GLY A 33 -11.69 -4.36 28.14
N MET A 34 -12.36 -3.65 27.24
CA MET A 34 -13.21 -2.51 27.58
C MET A 34 -14.45 -2.93 28.39
N ALA A 35 -15.13 -4.02 27.97
CA ALA A 35 -16.28 -4.55 28.69
C ALA A 35 -15.93 -5.01 30.12
N LEU A 36 -14.76 -5.60 30.32
CA LEU A 36 -14.25 -5.98 31.63
C LEU A 36 -13.84 -4.80 32.50
N ALA A 37 -13.29 -3.72 31.89
CA ALA A 37 -12.80 -2.55 32.62
C ALA A 37 -13.92 -1.61 33.05
N VAL A 38 -15.03 -1.55 32.30
CA VAL A 38 -16.14 -0.58 32.54
C VAL A 38 -17.50 -1.32 32.53
N PRO A 39 -17.74 -2.21 33.51
CA PRO A 39 -18.93 -3.05 33.50
C PRO A 39 -20.28 -2.31 33.66
N THR A 40 -20.25 -1.02 33.97
CA THR A 40 -21.47 -0.23 34.29
C THR A 40 -21.54 1.10 33.52
N ALA A 41 -20.78 1.24 32.41
CA ALA A 41 -20.87 2.45 31.60
C ALA A 41 -22.29 2.56 31.02
N GLY A 42 -23.08 3.50 31.51
CA GLY A 42 -24.39 3.80 30.91
C GLY A 42 -24.27 4.11 29.44
N GLY A 43 -25.35 3.97 28.67
CA GLY A 43 -25.34 4.10 27.22
C GLY A 43 -24.62 5.37 26.67
N PHE A 44 -24.60 6.45 27.43
CA PHE A 44 -23.88 7.69 27.07
C PHE A 44 -22.35 7.50 27.04
N ALA A 45 -21.78 6.76 27.99
CA ALA A 45 -20.34 6.50 28.01
C ALA A 45 -19.92 5.58 26.84
N ALA A 46 -20.73 4.57 26.51
CA ALA A 46 -20.48 3.73 25.34
C ALA A 46 -20.48 4.52 24.03
N VAL A 47 -21.45 5.45 23.87
CA VAL A 47 -21.51 6.35 22.72
C VAL A 47 -20.28 7.24 22.64
N ALA A 48 -19.85 7.83 23.76
CA ALA A 48 -18.66 8.67 23.82
C ALA A 48 -17.40 7.88 23.40
N VAL A 49 -17.24 6.65 23.87
CA VAL A 49 -16.14 5.76 23.50
C VAL A 49 -16.15 5.44 22.00
N ILE A 50 -17.33 5.19 21.42
CA ILE A 50 -17.48 4.95 19.98
C ILE A 50 -16.96 6.15 19.18
N PHE A 51 -17.36 7.38 19.55
CA PHE A 51 -16.90 8.59 18.85
C PHE A 51 -15.38 8.81 18.98
N VAL A 52 -14.83 8.63 20.18
CA VAL A 52 -13.39 8.73 20.41
C VAL A 52 -12.64 7.67 19.59
N ALA A 53 -13.10 6.43 19.59
CA ALA A 53 -12.51 5.36 18.80
C ALA A 53 -12.54 5.69 17.30
N LEU A 54 -13.66 6.16 16.76
CA LEU A 54 -13.79 6.58 15.37
C LEU A 54 -12.85 7.73 15.02
N PHE A 55 -12.75 8.72 15.89
CA PHE A 55 -11.84 9.86 15.69
C PHE A 55 -10.39 9.40 15.65
N VAL A 56 -9.94 8.65 16.65
CA VAL A 56 -8.57 8.10 16.73
C VAL A 56 -8.30 7.16 15.57
N GLY A 57 -9.23 6.25 15.24
CA GLY A 57 -9.07 5.30 14.16
C GLY A 57 -8.99 5.96 12.78
N THR A 58 -9.75 7.04 12.55
CA THR A 58 -9.67 7.82 11.31
C THR A 58 -8.31 8.52 11.20
N TRP A 59 -7.78 9.02 12.29
CA TRP A 59 -6.46 9.64 12.33
C TRP A 59 -5.35 8.59 12.11
N LEU A 60 -5.40 7.44 12.81
CA LEU A 60 -4.42 6.36 12.67
C LEU A 60 -4.50 5.63 11.31
N ARG A 61 -5.62 5.72 10.60
CA ARG A 61 -5.78 5.16 9.25
C ARG A 61 -4.69 5.63 8.28
N THR A 62 -4.15 6.83 8.48
CA THR A 62 -3.06 7.38 7.65
C THR A 62 -1.77 6.57 7.77
N TYR A 63 -1.55 5.91 8.91
CA TYR A 63 -0.35 5.11 9.18
C TYR A 63 -0.51 3.66 8.72
N SER A 64 -1.66 3.02 8.99
CA SER A 64 -1.91 1.63 8.58
C SER A 64 -3.39 1.30 8.50
N TYR A 65 -3.74 0.48 7.51
CA TYR A 65 -5.09 -0.07 7.36
C TYR A 65 -5.51 -0.96 8.55
N ALA A 66 -4.57 -1.58 9.26
CA ALA A 66 -4.85 -2.41 10.43
C ALA A 66 -5.56 -1.63 11.54
N TYR A 67 -5.15 -0.38 11.80
CA TYR A 67 -5.79 0.48 12.79
C TYR A 67 -7.24 0.80 12.44
N TRP A 68 -7.53 1.02 11.15
CA TRP A 68 -8.90 1.19 10.69
C TRP A 68 -9.75 -0.06 10.92
N ALA A 69 -9.22 -1.24 10.57
CA ALA A 69 -9.90 -2.51 10.78
C ALA A 69 -10.15 -2.79 12.27
N LEU A 70 -9.18 -2.49 13.15
CA LEU A 70 -9.30 -2.57 14.60
C LEU A 70 -10.46 -1.69 15.11
N THR A 71 -10.44 -0.42 14.71
CA THR A 71 -11.45 0.57 15.13
C THR A 71 -12.85 0.16 14.71
N VAL A 72 -13.02 -0.23 13.45
CA VAL A 72 -14.34 -0.66 12.94
C VAL A 72 -14.84 -1.89 13.71
N THR A 73 -13.96 -2.85 13.99
CA THR A 73 -14.35 -4.04 14.77
C THR A 73 -14.74 -3.69 16.18
N LEU A 74 -13.96 -2.83 16.87
CA LEU A 74 -14.26 -2.34 18.21
C LEU A 74 -15.63 -1.63 18.26
N VAL A 75 -15.84 -0.68 17.35
CA VAL A 75 -17.08 0.10 17.26
C VAL A 75 -18.29 -0.78 16.97
N LEU A 76 -18.19 -1.72 16.03
CA LEU A 76 -19.30 -2.64 15.74
C LEU A 76 -19.62 -3.53 16.93
N THR A 77 -18.62 -3.97 17.70
CA THR A 77 -18.84 -4.77 18.89
C THR A 77 -19.54 -3.97 19.97
N LEU A 78 -19.09 -2.74 20.27
CA LEU A 78 -19.73 -1.85 21.25
C LEU A 78 -21.16 -1.46 20.83
N LEU A 79 -21.38 -1.29 19.52
CA LEU A 79 -22.71 -0.98 18.99
C LEU A 79 -23.68 -2.13 19.17
N GLN A 80 -23.23 -3.38 18.93
CA GLN A 80 -24.03 -4.58 19.15
C GLN A 80 -24.40 -4.76 20.62
N GLU A 81 -23.48 -4.44 21.54
CA GLU A 81 -23.73 -4.44 22.98
C GLU A 81 -24.76 -3.37 23.36
N LEU A 82 -24.61 -2.15 22.84
CA LEU A 82 -25.53 -1.03 23.10
C LEU A 82 -26.98 -1.35 22.66
N PHE A 83 -27.14 -2.07 21.54
CA PHE A 83 -28.45 -2.48 21.04
C PHE A 83 -28.96 -3.81 21.64
N GLY A 84 -28.21 -4.44 22.54
CA GLY A 84 -28.59 -5.71 23.17
C GLY A 84 -28.64 -6.89 22.20
N VAL A 85 -28.06 -6.77 21.01
CA VAL A 85 -28.10 -7.82 19.98
C VAL A 85 -27.14 -8.96 20.31
N SER A 86 -26.08 -8.68 21.04
CA SER A 86 -25.11 -9.66 21.52
C SER A 86 -24.44 -9.11 22.79
N PRO A 87 -24.97 -9.36 24.00
CA PRO A 87 -24.33 -8.89 25.22
C PRO A 87 -22.95 -9.54 25.35
N LEU A 88 -21.92 -8.73 25.49
CA LEU A 88 -20.53 -9.19 25.70
C LEU A 88 -20.38 -9.95 27.02
N LEU A 89 -21.30 -9.78 27.96
CA LEU A 89 -21.37 -10.46 29.26
C LEU A 89 -22.74 -11.11 29.42
N GLY A 90 -23.10 -12.02 28.49
CA GLY A 90 -24.37 -12.77 28.55
C GLY A 90 -24.37 -13.88 29.59
N PRO A 91 -25.54 -14.53 29.81
CA PRO A 91 -25.72 -15.58 30.86
C PRO A 91 -24.83 -16.81 30.67
N GLY A 92 -24.07 -16.94 29.59
CA GLY A 92 -23.09 -18.02 29.37
C GLY A 92 -21.68 -17.73 29.91
N GLY A 93 -21.43 -16.54 30.50
CA GLY A 93 -20.13 -16.15 30.99
C GLY A 93 -19.02 -16.18 29.92
N LEU A 94 -17.75 -16.22 30.35
CA LEU A 94 -16.57 -16.22 29.44
C LEU A 94 -16.55 -17.37 28.41
N ALA A 95 -17.22 -18.51 28.69
CA ALA A 95 -17.27 -19.64 27.77
C ALA A 95 -18.22 -19.38 26.57
N GLY A 96 -19.36 -18.71 26.80
CA GLY A 96 -20.29 -18.31 25.74
C GLY A 96 -19.68 -17.24 24.83
N GLU A 97 -18.93 -16.33 25.41
CA GLU A 97 -18.20 -15.27 24.68
C GLU A 97 -17.08 -15.82 23.83
N ALA A 98 -16.32 -16.80 24.34
CA ALA A 98 -15.27 -17.44 23.54
C ALA A 98 -15.83 -18.09 22.27
N GLY A 99 -17.04 -18.69 22.36
CA GLY A 99 -17.76 -19.26 21.23
C GLY A 99 -18.15 -18.19 20.18
N MET A 100 -18.76 -17.09 20.61
CA MET A 100 -19.15 -15.98 19.74
C MET A 100 -17.94 -15.29 19.08
N LEU A 101 -16.86 -15.10 19.84
CA LEU A 101 -15.61 -14.56 19.31
C LEU A 101 -14.99 -15.50 18.27
N ALA A 102 -14.98 -16.80 18.54
CA ALA A 102 -14.48 -17.81 17.61
C ALA A 102 -15.28 -17.82 16.30
N GLU A 103 -16.61 -17.76 16.37
CA GLU A 103 -17.51 -17.70 15.21
C GLU A 103 -17.27 -16.41 14.39
N ARG A 104 -17.11 -15.27 15.07
CA ARG A 104 -16.82 -13.99 14.42
C ARG A 104 -15.45 -13.99 13.74
N ILE A 105 -14.42 -14.52 14.40
CA ILE A 105 -13.08 -14.67 13.82
C ILE A 105 -13.14 -15.62 12.62
N ALA A 106 -13.85 -16.74 12.72
CA ALA A 106 -14.05 -17.67 11.62
C ALA A 106 -14.71 -16.99 10.41
N ALA A 107 -15.77 -16.21 10.63
CA ALA A 107 -16.44 -15.45 9.56
C ALA A 107 -15.50 -14.44 8.88
N ILE A 108 -14.67 -13.73 9.66
CA ILE A 108 -13.67 -12.78 9.14
C ILE A 108 -12.61 -13.51 8.31
N VAL A 109 -12.11 -14.65 8.81
CA VAL A 109 -11.11 -15.47 8.11
C VAL A 109 -11.69 -16.02 6.80
N VAL A 110 -12.90 -16.55 6.84
CA VAL A 110 -13.60 -17.05 5.62
C VAL A 110 -13.81 -15.92 4.62
N GLY A 111 -14.30 -14.75 5.06
CA GLY A 111 -14.46 -13.58 4.20
C GLY A 111 -13.14 -13.09 3.60
N ALA A 112 -12.05 -13.09 4.37
CA ALA A 112 -10.72 -12.75 3.89
C ALA A 112 -10.20 -13.79 2.87
N ALA A 113 -10.40 -15.08 3.15
CA ALA A 113 -10.01 -16.17 2.24
C ALA A 113 -10.77 -16.11 0.92
N LEU A 114 -12.08 -15.86 0.94
CA LEU A 114 -12.91 -15.67 -0.25
C LEU A 114 -12.46 -14.42 -1.04
N GLY A 115 -12.12 -13.33 -0.35
CA GLY A 115 -11.60 -12.11 -0.99
C GLY A 115 -10.26 -12.37 -1.69
N VAL A 116 -9.34 -13.08 -1.03
CA VAL A 116 -8.07 -13.49 -1.63
C VAL A 116 -8.30 -14.43 -2.81
N ALA A 117 -9.13 -15.47 -2.64
CA ALA A 117 -9.45 -16.40 -3.70
C ALA A 117 -10.05 -15.69 -4.92
N SER A 118 -11.00 -14.78 -4.72
CA SER A 118 -11.59 -13.98 -5.79
C SER A 118 -10.55 -13.13 -6.52
N ALA A 119 -9.62 -12.50 -5.80
CA ALA A 119 -8.54 -11.73 -6.42
C ALA A 119 -7.56 -12.61 -7.21
N TRP A 120 -7.42 -13.88 -6.84
CA TRP A 120 -6.52 -14.81 -7.53
C TRP A 120 -7.15 -15.47 -8.76
N PHE A 121 -8.43 -15.82 -8.69
CA PHE A 121 -9.11 -16.60 -9.71
C PHE A 121 -9.97 -15.75 -10.65
N VAL A 122 -10.65 -14.71 -10.11
CA VAL A 122 -11.60 -13.90 -10.89
C VAL A 122 -10.94 -12.67 -11.51
N LEU A 123 -9.97 -12.05 -10.83
CA LEU A 123 -9.27 -10.84 -11.29
C LEU A 123 -7.76 -11.10 -11.37
N PRO A 124 -7.26 -11.80 -12.41
CA PRO A 124 -5.85 -12.16 -12.52
C PRO A 124 -4.95 -10.99 -12.94
N VAL A 125 -5.08 -9.83 -12.30
CA VAL A 125 -4.15 -8.71 -12.50
C VAL A 125 -2.81 -9.11 -11.88
N ARG A 126 -1.83 -9.41 -12.73
CA ARG A 126 -0.48 -9.72 -12.27
C ARG A 126 0.15 -8.47 -11.67
N SER A 127 0.67 -8.58 -10.46
CA SER A 127 1.34 -7.46 -9.78
C SER A 127 2.50 -6.88 -10.59
N THR A 128 3.15 -7.71 -11.41
CA THR A 128 4.18 -7.31 -12.37
C THR A 128 3.64 -6.40 -13.49
N ASP A 129 2.41 -6.60 -13.95
CA ASP A 129 1.80 -5.77 -14.99
C ASP A 129 1.46 -4.39 -14.45
N VAL A 130 0.99 -4.30 -13.20
CA VAL A 130 0.77 -3.01 -12.52
C VAL A 130 2.08 -2.26 -12.36
N LEU A 131 3.13 -2.93 -11.84
CA LEU A 131 4.46 -2.33 -11.70
C LEU A 131 4.98 -1.83 -13.04
N ARG A 132 4.92 -2.65 -14.08
CA ARG A 132 5.34 -2.29 -15.44
C ARG A 132 4.63 -1.03 -15.96
N ARG A 133 3.31 -0.96 -15.77
CA ARG A 133 2.52 0.21 -16.18
C ARG A 133 2.96 1.46 -15.43
N ARG A 134 3.16 1.38 -14.11
CA ARG A 134 3.60 2.51 -13.28
C ARG A 134 5.02 2.96 -13.64
N LEU A 135 5.94 2.01 -13.91
CA LEU A 135 7.28 2.33 -14.40
C LEU A 135 7.23 2.99 -15.80
N SER A 136 6.33 2.55 -16.67
CA SER A 136 6.12 3.21 -17.97
C SER A 136 5.63 4.65 -17.80
N GLU A 137 4.66 4.89 -16.92
CA GLU A 137 4.15 6.23 -16.60
C GLU A 137 5.28 7.12 -16.04
N LEU A 138 6.14 6.58 -15.16
CA LEU A 138 7.30 7.27 -14.60
C LEU A 138 8.30 7.69 -15.69
N LEU A 139 8.68 6.76 -16.59
CA LEU A 139 9.63 7.06 -17.67
C LEU A 139 9.07 8.06 -18.70
N VAL A 140 7.75 8.08 -18.90
CA VAL A 140 7.07 9.11 -19.71
C VAL A 140 7.18 10.47 -19.01
N ALA A 141 6.89 10.54 -17.72
CA ALA A 141 6.99 11.77 -16.94
C ALA A 141 8.44 12.28 -16.88
N LEU A 142 9.42 11.38 -16.70
CA LEU A 142 10.85 11.73 -16.75
C LEU A 142 11.22 12.35 -18.09
N THR A 143 10.83 11.72 -19.21
CA THR A 143 11.10 12.25 -20.55
C THR A 143 10.48 13.65 -20.73
N ALA A 144 9.23 13.83 -20.27
CA ALA A 144 8.53 15.11 -20.34
C ALA A 144 9.25 16.20 -19.52
N THR A 145 9.80 15.86 -18.35
CA THR A 145 10.57 16.78 -17.50
C THR A 145 11.88 17.21 -18.17
N LEU A 146 12.59 16.26 -18.79
CA LEU A 146 13.87 16.53 -19.47
C LEU A 146 13.72 17.35 -20.76
N THR A 147 12.54 17.33 -21.37
CA THR A 147 12.25 18.09 -22.62
C THR A 147 11.41 19.34 -22.38
N ALA A 148 11.07 19.64 -21.12
CA ALA A 148 10.23 20.77 -20.77
C ALA A 148 10.91 22.12 -21.04
N SER A 149 10.11 23.11 -21.42
CA SER A 149 10.51 24.52 -21.42
C SER A 149 10.77 25.01 -19.98
N GLU A 150 11.43 26.15 -19.83
CA GLU A 150 11.70 26.73 -18.50
C GLU A 150 10.38 27.01 -17.73
N GLU A 151 9.35 27.48 -18.45
CA GLU A 151 8.03 27.80 -17.89
C GLU A 151 7.29 26.55 -17.38
N ASP A 152 7.38 25.44 -18.11
CA ASP A 152 6.67 24.19 -17.77
C ASP A 152 7.45 23.30 -16.79
N ARG A 153 8.72 23.58 -16.56
CA ARG A 153 9.64 22.69 -15.83
C ARG A 153 9.14 22.33 -14.44
N ALA A 154 8.70 23.30 -13.66
CA ALA A 154 8.20 23.07 -12.31
C ALA A 154 6.97 22.14 -12.31
N THR A 155 6.05 22.35 -13.25
CA THR A 155 4.84 21.52 -13.41
C THR A 155 5.20 20.10 -13.83
N ARG A 156 6.15 19.92 -14.75
CA ARG A 156 6.59 18.60 -15.20
C ARG A 156 7.37 17.85 -14.11
N LEU A 157 8.20 18.56 -13.34
CA LEU A 157 8.89 17.98 -12.20
C LEU A 157 7.90 17.49 -11.13
N ALA A 158 6.87 18.28 -10.80
CA ALA A 158 5.81 17.85 -9.88
C ALA A 158 5.03 16.63 -10.41
N ALA A 159 4.79 16.56 -11.72
CA ALA A 159 4.16 15.40 -12.34
C ALA A 159 5.05 14.15 -12.25
N PHE A 160 6.37 14.30 -12.42
CA PHE A 160 7.34 13.22 -12.25
C PHE A 160 7.33 12.69 -10.81
N HIS A 161 7.44 13.57 -9.79
CA HIS A 161 7.37 13.15 -8.38
C HIS A 161 6.03 12.48 -8.03
N THR A 162 4.94 12.92 -8.63
CA THR A 162 3.64 12.24 -8.49
C THR A 162 3.66 10.83 -9.08
N ALA A 163 4.29 10.66 -10.24
CA ALA A 163 4.44 9.34 -10.87
C ALA A 163 5.37 8.43 -10.05
N LEU A 164 6.47 8.98 -9.50
CA LEU A 164 7.40 8.27 -8.63
C LEU A 164 6.69 7.80 -7.35
N ALA A 165 5.98 8.67 -6.66
CA ALA A 165 5.20 8.32 -5.47
C ALA A 165 4.21 7.15 -5.73
N ARG A 166 3.61 7.10 -6.92
CA ARG A 166 2.73 5.99 -7.33
C ARG A 166 3.48 4.66 -7.51
N VAL A 167 4.75 4.68 -7.88
CA VAL A 167 5.61 3.48 -7.92
C VAL A 167 5.96 3.05 -6.50
N GLU A 168 6.38 3.99 -5.64
CA GLU A 168 6.74 3.74 -4.25
C GLU A 168 5.57 3.22 -3.41
N GLU A 169 4.34 3.62 -3.71
CA GLU A 169 3.12 3.07 -3.09
C GLU A 169 2.99 1.55 -3.24
N LEU A 170 3.68 0.92 -4.18
CA LEU A 170 3.69 -0.53 -4.35
C LEU A 170 4.70 -1.22 -3.43
N ALA A 171 5.68 -0.48 -2.88
CA ALA A 171 6.78 -1.04 -2.10
C ALA A 171 6.34 -1.86 -0.87
N PRO A 172 5.38 -1.43 -0.02
CA PRO A 172 5.00 -2.19 1.18
C PRO A 172 4.52 -3.61 0.87
N ALA A 173 3.70 -3.78 -0.17
CA ALA A 173 3.19 -5.09 -0.58
C ALA A 173 4.29 -6.01 -1.10
N HIS A 174 5.27 -5.45 -1.82
CA HIS A 174 6.40 -6.21 -2.36
C HIS A 174 7.47 -6.52 -1.30
N ARG A 175 7.70 -5.62 -0.32
CA ARG A 175 8.57 -5.87 0.85
C ARG A 175 8.01 -6.98 1.72
N ALA A 176 6.71 -6.97 2.03
CA ALA A 176 6.06 -8.03 2.77
C ALA A 176 6.22 -9.40 2.08
N ARG A 177 6.09 -9.44 0.74
CA ARG A 177 6.29 -10.67 -0.04
C ARG A 177 7.74 -11.17 -0.01
N ARG A 178 8.73 -10.28 0.04
CA ARG A 178 10.16 -10.65 0.18
C ARG A 178 10.42 -11.40 1.48
N LEU A 179 9.76 -11.01 2.58
CA LEU A 179 9.85 -11.68 3.88
C LEU A 179 9.24 -13.09 3.86
N LEU A 180 8.25 -13.34 3.00
CA LEU A 180 7.57 -14.64 2.86
C LEU A 180 8.32 -15.65 1.94
N GLY A 181 9.52 -15.32 1.48
CA GLY A 181 10.42 -16.28 0.86
C GLY A 181 10.31 -16.41 -0.66
N GLY A 182 10.73 -15.43 -1.40
CA GLY A 182 10.96 -15.54 -2.85
C GLY A 182 12.46 -15.71 -3.17
N ARG A 183 12.86 -16.85 -3.73
CA ARG A 183 14.25 -17.13 -4.16
C ARG A 183 14.63 -16.57 -5.54
N ARG A 184 13.96 -15.55 -6.04
CA ARG A 184 14.36 -14.92 -7.32
C ARG A 184 15.55 -13.99 -7.09
N ARG A 185 16.52 -13.98 -8.02
CA ARG A 185 17.68 -13.09 -8.01
C ARG A 185 17.27 -11.62 -7.94
N VAL A 186 16.31 -11.20 -8.76
CA VAL A 186 15.73 -9.85 -8.77
C VAL A 186 14.23 -9.95 -8.50
N GLN A 187 13.77 -9.18 -7.55
CA GLN A 187 12.38 -9.10 -7.14
C GLN A 187 11.74 -7.78 -7.60
N PRO A 188 10.42 -7.68 -7.69
CA PRO A 188 9.74 -6.42 -8.03
C PRO A 188 10.13 -5.24 -7.12
N ILE A 189 10.47 -5.50 -5.85
CA ILE A 189 10.93 -4.46 -4.92
C ILE A 189 12.25 -3.84 -5.36
N ASP A 190 13.16 -4.63 -5.91
CA ASP A 190 14.45 -4.13 -6.38
C ASP A 190 14.27 -3.15 -7.57
N CYS A 191 13.27 -3.40 -8.43
CA CYS A 191 12.90 -2.46 -9.49
C CYS A 191 12.26 -1.18 -8.94
N ILE A 192 11.50 -1.25 -7.83
CA ILE A 192 10.92 -0.09 -7.18
C ILE A 192 12.02 0.75 -6.54
N ASP A 193 12.96 0.12 -5.84
CA ASP A 193 14.08 0.80 -5.19
C ASP A 193 15.02 1.44 -6.24
N ALA A 194 15.26 0.77 -7.39
CA ALA A 194 15.99 1.36 -8.52
C ALA A 194 15.26 2.55 -9.15
N ALA A 195 13.93 2.50 -9.26
CA ALA A 195 13.13 3.64 -9.73
C ALA A 195 13.15 4.81 -8.73
N ALA A 196 13.15 4.53 -7.43
CA ALA A 196 13.24 5.54 -6.38
C ALA A 196 14.58 6.31 -6.42
N ALA A 197 15.67 5.68 -6.84
CA ALA A 197 16.97 6.33 -7.01
C ALA A 197 16.97 7.41 -8.11
N ILE A 198 16.05 7.33 -9.10
CA ILE A 198 15.96 8.33 -10.18
C ILE A 198 15.52 9.71 -9.65
N GLY A 199 14.71 9.74 -8.57
CA GLY A 199 14.22 11.01 -8.00
C GLY A 199 15.34 11.91 -7.51
N PRO A 200 16.14 11.49 -6.52
CA PRO A 200 17.28 12.28 -6.03
C PRO A 200 18.29 12.65 -7.12
N ALA A 201 18.57 11.74 -8.06
CA ALA A 201 19.47 12.00 -9.18
C ALA A 201 18.95 13.13 -10.10
N LEU A 202 17.64 13.12 -10.40
CA LEU A 202 17.01 14.20 -11.17
C LEU A 202 17.02 15.52 -10.41
N ASP A 203 16.74 15.51 -9.11
CA ASP A 203 16.75 16.72 -8.27
C ASP A 203 18.16 17.31 -8.15
N ALA A 204 19.18 16.49 -7.94
CA ALA A 204 20.59 16.90 -7.88
C ALA A 204 21.03 17.54 -9.21
N ARG A 205 20.65 16.90 -10.34
CA ARG A 205 20.89 17.45 -11.69
C ARG A 205 20.22 18.80 -11.88
N HIS A 206 19.00 18.96 -11.39
CA HIS A 206 18.23 20.18 -11.47
C HIS A 206 18.86 21.32 -10.64
N ALA A 207 19.31 21.00 -9.43
CA ALA A 207 19.96 21.95 -8.52
C ALA A 207 21.31 22.41 -9.04
N SER A 208 22.09 21.53 -9.67
CA SER A 208 23.44 21.83 -10.16
C SER A 208 23.47 22.77 -11.37
N ARG A 209 22.33 22.98 -12.06
CA ARG A 209 22.24 23.76 -13.30
C ARG A 209 23.37 23.47 -14.33
N ARG A 210 24.01 22.30 -14.22
CA ARG A 210 25.09 21.94 -15.14
C ARG A 210 24.57 21.82 -16.57
N PRO A 211 25.17 22.53 -17.54
CA PRO A 211 24.86 22.28 -18.93
C PRO A 211 25.34 20.87 -19.26
N THR A 212 24.39 19.99 -19.58
CA THR A 212 24.75 18.65 -20.06
C THR A 212 25.34 18.77 -21.45
N ASP A 213 26.51 18.19 -21.67
CA ASP A 213 27.13 18.06 -22.97
C ASP A 213 26.24 17.23 -23.93
N ALA A 214 26.56 17.29 -25.22
CA ALA A 214 25.77 16.54 -26.21
C ALA A 214 25.82 15.02 -25.97
N ASP A 215 26.96 14.52 -25.52
CA ASP A 215 27.18 13.10 -25.24
C ASP A 215 26.38 12.63 -24.02
N GLY A 216 26.34 13.38 -22.93
CA GLY A 216 25.54 13.08 -21.76
C GLY A 216 24.04 13.04 -22.05
N ARG A 217 23.57 14.00 -22.88
CA ARG A 217 22.17 13.99 -23.36
C ARG A 217 21.84 12.76 -24.20
N SER A 218 22.78 12.34 -25.06
CA SER A 218 22.62 11.16 -25.90
C SER A 218 22.57 9.90 -25.04
N ARG A 219 23.52 9.73 -24.11
CA ARG A 219 23.55 8.60 -23.16
C ARG A 219 22.28 8.50 -22.34
N LEU A 220 21.79 9.60 -21.80
CA LEU A 220 20.55 9.61 -21.00
C LEU A 220 19.33 9.23 -21.85
N ARG A 221 19.21 9.75 -23.07
CA ARG A 221 18.12 9.35 -24.00
C ARG A 221 18.17 7.86 -24.32
N GLU A 222 19.35 7.33 -24.56
CA GLU A 222 19.53 5.90 -24.85
C GLU A 222 19.18 5.04 -23.63
N ALA A 223 19.61 5.40 -22.42
CA ALA A 223 19.27 4.74 -21.19
C ALA A 223 17.75 4.70 -20.97
N ILE A 224 17.06 5.83 -21.16
CA ILE A 224 15.59 5.89 -21.04
C ILE A 224 14.92 5.01 -22.13
N ALA A 225 15.42 5.05 -23.36
CA ALA A 225 14.88 4.23 -24.43
C ALA A 225 15.08 2.73 -24.15
N GLN A 226 16.21 2.33 -23.58
CA GLN A 226 16.49 0.98 -23.16
C GLN A 226 15.57 0.56 -21.99
N ALA A 227 15.40 1.42 -20.98
CA ALA A 227 14.48 1.18 -19.89
C ALA A 227 13.04 0.99 -20.39
N ARG A 228 12.59 1.79 -21.36
CA ARG A 228 11.26 1.60 -21.97
C ARG A 228 11.14 0.29 -22.72
N ARG A 229 12.18 -0.13 -23.45
CA ARG A 229 12.18 -1.42 -24.16
C ARG A 229 12.17 -2.61 -23.20
N SER A 230 12.84 -2.50 -22.04
CA SER A 230 12.85 -3.55 -21.02
C SER A 230 11.48 -3.80 -20.38
N LEU A 231 10.57 -2.83 -20.45
CA LEU A 231 9.18 -2.97 -20.00
C LEU A 231 8.29 -3.78 -20.96
N GLY A 232 8.84 -4.36 -22.02
CA GLY A 232 8.12 -5.22 -22.98
C GLY A 232 7.51 -6.48 -22.34
N ILE A 233 6.77 -7.25 -23.15
CA ILE A 233 6.18 -8.53 -22.74
C ILE A 233 6.95 -9.66 -23.42
N PRO A 234 7.39 -10.70 -22.67
CA PRO A 234 7.27 -10.90 -21.22
C PRO A 234 8.20 -9.99 -20.41
N ALA A 235 7.73 -9.53 -19.24
CA ALA A 235 8.50 -8.65 -18.38
C ALA A 235 9.68 -9.39 -17.73
N ASP A 236 10.89 -8.95 -18.02
CA ASP A 236 12.13 -9.44 -17.41
C ASP A 236 12.56 -8.46 -16.32
N LEU A 237 12.38 -8.84 -15.05
CA LEU A 237 12.68 -7.99 -13.90
C LEU A 237 14.18 -7.64 -13.80
N GLU A 238 15.07 -8.53 -14.23
CA GLU A 238 16.52 -8.29 -14.18
C GLU A 238 16.92 -7.22 -15.19
N ARG A 239 16.37 -7.27 -16.39
CA ARG A 239 16.57 -6.23 -17.41
C ARG A 239 15.96 -4.89 -16.99
N ILE A 240 14.75 -4.92 -16.41
CA ILE A 240 14.09 -3.71 -15.91
C ILE A 240 14.94 -3.06 -14.83
N HIS A 241 15.37 -3.82 -13.82
CA HIS A 241 16.18 -3.34 -12.72
C HIS A 241 17.50 -2.72 -13.23
N THR A 242 18.26 -3.45 -14.05
CA THR A 242 19.53 -2.96 -14.59
C THR A 242 19.34 -1.68 -15.42
N SER A 243 18.31 -1.63 -16.26
CA SER A 243 18.06 -0.45 -17.09
C SER A 243 17.61 0.78 -16.29
N LEU A 244 16.89 0.61 -15.18
CA LEU A 244 16.53 1.72 -14.29
C LEU A 244 17.76 2.26 -13.55
N LEU A 245 18.67 1.41 -13.10
CA LEU A 245 19.95 1.85 -12.52
C LEU A 245 20.77 2.62 -13.53
N THR A 246 20.86 2.16 -14.79
CA THR A 246 21.56 2.89 -15.87
C THR A 246 20.95 4.28 -16.11
N VAL A 247 19.64 4.45 -15.94
CA VAL A 247 18.99 5.78 -16.03
C VAL A 247 19.41 6.66 -14.86
N ALA A 248 19.44 6.13 -13.64
CA ALA A 248 19.89 6.90 -12.47
C ALA A 248 21.35 7.33 -12.61
N ASP A 249 22.25 6.41 -12.98
CA ASP A 249 23.67 6.70 -13.21
C ASP A 249 23.89 7.75 -14.31
N ALA A 250 23.09 7.70 -15.38
CA ALA A 250 23.15 8.67 -16.48
C ALA A 250 22.61 10.07 -16.10
N LEU A 251 21.82 10.17 -15.03
CA LEU A 251 21.37 11.43 -14.46
C LEU A 251 22.44 12.05 -13.56
N ASP A 252 23.22 11.24 -12.84
CA ASP A 252 24.26 11.67 -11.92
C ASP A 252 25.57 12.08 -12.66
N ALA A 253 25.78 11.58 -13.89
CA ALA A 253 26.92 11.90 -14.73
C ALA A 253 26.80 13.27 -15.40
#